data_ec4b39d9bbaa99b3703024bcb496ed97
#
_entry.id   ec4b39d9bbaa99b3703024bcb496ed97
#
_cell.length_a   1.000
_cell.length_b   1.000
_cell.length_c   1.000
_cell.angle_alpha   90.00
_cell.angle_beta   90.00
_cell.angle_gamma   90.00
#
_symmetry.space_group_name_H-M   'P 1'
#
loop_
_entity.id
_entity.type
_entity.pdbx_description
1 polymer ?
#
loop_
_entity_poly.entity_id
_entity_poly.type
_entity_poly.pdbx_seq_one_letter_code
_entity_poly.pdbx_strand_id
1 'polypeptide(L)'
;MFKLVTRLFDKLANGYVNIKHKLTIVYNDKVLLRKIFFTFFLLTIFVICGTITIPGVRLSNFQIDSNSFLGVINTVGGGGLLNFSIVALGISPFITASLIMLIAQTKLFPPIHRLSQSGPHGRRKINIITRILTLVISLVQAVVLVRTVIDNDQLNFVILEDNSFGYRYLAIPLILIAGSLFALFLGEQITDKGVGNGTSLIIFSGIAVGLPRRFQFAFDYIVNTQGSASSINEILGFLSYLVGFLLLMLIVVFVYLAERKIPIQQTGSGMTKNVKEISTLPLKLNPAGIMPIIFSLIVISLPTLFTGFLDINTSAVRNWIANNLRVQDPLGLGLFIFFNIVFTVVMSLQQSRIDKISEDFAKNSTFIPGIRPGEQTEDYLIGVVLRLSVFSAIYLTLLGVLQPVQIMLGLPDAITFSGTSVIILATTALETLSQIKARRDAEKIIVKRKKINKNIAKSNTSKLNEKDLLW
;
A
#
# COMPACT_ATOMS: atom_id res chain seq x y z
N MET A 1 30.17 -27.67 -13.41
CA MET A 1 29.39 -26.63 -14.04
C MET A 1 28.07 -27.14 -14.64
N PHE A 2 28.09 -28.17 -15.48
CA PHE A 2 26.88 -28.74 -16.11
C PHE A 2 25.80 -29.25 -15.14
N LYS A 3 26.17 -29.92 -14.04
CA LYS A 3 25.20 -30.38 -13.00
C LYS A 3 24.52 -29.26 -12.21
N LEU A 4 25.09 -28.06 -12.17
CA LEU A 4 24.52 -26.90 -11.52
C LEU A 4 23.48 -26.22 -12.44
N VAL A 5 23.78 -26.15 -13.72
CA VAL A 5 22.94 -25.61 -14.77
C VAL A 5 21.69 -26.52 -14.95
N THR A 6 21.85 -27.83 -14.99
CA THR A 6 20.70 -28.76 -15.06
C THR A 6 19.80 -28.68 -13.82
N ARG A 7 20.36 -28.55 -12.59
CA ARG A 7 19.58 -28.34 -11.38
C ARG A 7 18.83 -27.00 -11.35
N LEU A 8 19.38 -25.95 -11.94
CA LEU A 8 18.70 -24.65 -12.11
C LEU A 8 17.56 -24.77 -13.12
N PHE A 9 17.80 -25.44 -14.25
CA PHE A 9 16.77 -25.68 -15.25
C PHE A 9 15.63 -26.56 -14.70
N ASP A 10 15.92 -27.59 -13.94
CA ASP A 10 14.90 -28.44 -13.29
C ASP A 10 14.12 -27.67 -12.22
N LYS A 11 14.77 -26.78 -11.46
CA LYS A 11 14.06 -25.87 -10.53
C LYS A 11 13.17 -24.88 -11.25
N LEU A 12 13.61 -24.31 -12.36
CA LEU A 12 12.83 -23.38 -13.18
C LEU A 12 11.66 -24.10 -13.88
N ALA A 13 11.89 -25.30 -14.44
CA ALA A 13 10.86 -26.11 -15.07
C ALA A 13 9.80 -26.57 -14.05
N ASN A 14 10.22 -27.03 -12.86
CA ASN A 14 9.33 -27.36 -11.77
C ASN A 14 8.58 -26.14 -11.22
N GLY A 15 9.23 -24.97 -11.21
CA GLY A 15 8.59 -23.69 -10.90
C GLY A 15 7.50 -23.34 -11.92
N TYR A 16 7.77 -23.49 -13.21
CA TYR A 16 6.81 -23.23 -14.28
C TYR A 16 5.59 -24.20 -14.25
N VAL A 17 5.85 -25.49 -14.05
CA VAL A 17 4.78 -26.52 -13.90
C VAL A 17 3.93 -26.23 -12.66
N ASN A 18 4.54 -25.83 -11.55
CA ASN A 18 3.82 -25.42 -10.33
C ASN A 18 3.00 -24.14 -10.54
N ILE A 19 3.53 -23.15 -11.28
CA ILE A 19 2.79 -21.93 -11.63
C ILE A 19 1.62 -22.25 -12.55
N LYS A 20 1.84 -23.06 -13.58
CA LYS A 20 0.77 -23.52 -14.51
C LYS A 20 -0.33 -24.29 -13.77
N HIS A 21 0.04 -25.20 -12.88
CA HIS A 21 -0.93 -25.96 -12.07
C HIS A 21 -1.68 -25.04 -11.09
N LYS A 22 -1.02 -24.06 -10.48
CA LYS A 22 -1.66 -23.05 -9.63
C LYS A 22 -2.60 -22.13 -10.41
N LEU A 23 -2.23 -21.73 -11.62
CA LEU A 23 -3.08 -20.92 -12.52
C LEU A 23 -4.30 -21.70 -12.98
N THR A 24 -4.14 -22.99 -13.34
CA THR A 24 -5.27 -23.85 -13.77
C THR A 24 -6.28 -24.05 -12.63
N ILE A 25 -5.82 -24.13 -11.38
CA ILE A 25 -6.70 -24.24 -10.21
C ILE A 25 -7.47 -22.94 -9.95
N VAL A 26 -6.83 -21.78 -10.15
CA VAL A 26 -7.49 -20.45 -10.05
C VAL A 26 -8.53 -20.29 -11.17
N TYR A 27 -8.22 -20.77 -12.37
CA TYR A 27 -9.12 -20.71 -13.53
C TYR A 27 -10.40 -21.56 -13.35
N ASN A 28 -10.32 -22.65 -12.61
CA ASN A 28 -11.47 -23.50 -12.33
C ASN A 28 -12.43 -22.93 -11.26
N ASP A 29 -12.00 -21.90 -10.51
CA ASP A 29 -12.81 -21.28 -9.47
C ASP A 29 -13.52 -20.03 -10.02
N LYS A 30 -14.74 -20.22 -10.54
CA LYS A 30 -15.55 -19.16 -11.18
C LYS A 30 -15.81 -17.98 -10.26
N VAL A 31 -15.94 -18.19 -8.93
CA VAL A 31 -16.21 -17.10 -7.97
C VAL A 31 -14.99 -16.24 -7.76
N LEU A 32 -13.83 -16.85 -7.59
CA LEU A 32 -12.56 -16.14 -7.41
C LEU A 32 -12.18 -15.39 -8.69
N LEU A 33 -12.35 -16.03 -9.85
CA LEU A 33 -12.07 -15.43 -11.16
C LEU A 33 -12.94 -14.19 -11.43
N ARG A 34 -14.24 -14.27 -11.09
CA ARG A 34 -15.15 -13.11 -11.20
C ARG A 34 -14.70 -11.94 -10.32
N LYS A 35 -14.22 -12.20 -9.10
CA LYS A 35 -13.70 -11.16 -8.19
C LYS A 35 -12.41 -10.53 -8.70
N ILE A 36 -11.48 -11.34 -9.24
CA ILE A 36 -10.24 -10.85 -9.85
C ILE A 36 -10.56 -9.98 -11.07
N PHE A 37 -11.46 -10.44 -11.94
CA PHE A 37 -11.87 -9.67 -13.11
C PHE A 37 -12.55 -8.36 -12.72
N PHE A 38 -13.42 -8.38 -11.71
CA PHE A 38 -14.06 -7.18 -11.17
C PHE A 38 -13.03 -6.17 -10.64
N THR A 39 -12.02 -6.64 -9.88
CA THR A 39 -10.93 -5.78 -9.39
C THR A 39 -10.15 -5.16 -10.55
N PHE A 40 -9.76 -5.97 -11.53
CA PHE A 40 -9.02 -5.49 -12.70
C PHE A 40 -9.85 -4.49 -13.51
N PHE A 41 -11.13 -4.73 -13.71
CA PHE A 41 -12.03 -3.82 -14.40
C PHE A 41 -12.13 -2.45 -13.73
N LEU A 42 -12.29 -2.41 -12.39
CA LEU A 42 -12.35 -1.14 -11.65
C LEU A 42 -11.00 -0.40 -11.67
N LEU A 43 -9.87 -1.11 -11.59
CA LEU A 43 -8.55 -0.50 -11.74
C LEU A 43 -8.35 0.07 -13.15
N THR A 44 -8.82 -0.61 -14.18
CA THR A 44 -8.77 -0.09 -15.57
C THR A 44 -9.58 1.20 -15.71
N ILE A 45 -10.78 1.27 -15.11
CA ILE A 45 -11.57 2.51 -15.08
C ILE A 45 -10.79 3.64 -14.41
N PHE A 46 -10.17 3.38 -13.25
CA PHE A 46 -9.37 4.37 -12.55
C PHE A 46 -8.21 4.89 -13.40
N VAL A 47 -7.47 3.99 -14.05
CA VAL A 47 -6.35 4.35 -14.94
C VAL A 47 -6.83 5.18 -16.12
N ILE A 48 -7.94 4.82 -16.77
CA ILE A 48 -8.53 5.60 -17.86
C ILE A 48 -8.91 7.01 -17.37
N CYS A 49 -9.57 7.13 -16.21
CA CYS A 49 -9.89 8.44 -15.63
C CYS A 49 -8.62 9.25 -15.30
N GLY A 50 -7.50 8.59 -14.99
CA GLY A 50 -6.18 9.20 -14.77
C GLY A 50 -5.52 9.75 -16.05
N THR A 51 -5.97 9.35 -17.24
CA THR A 51 -5.47 9.88 -18.52
C THR A 51 -6.34 11.00 -19.08
N ILE A 52 -7.59 11.15 -18.61
CA ILE A 52 -8.50 12.19 -19.08
C ILE A 52 -8.17 13.50 -18.39
N THR A 53 -7.61 14.46 -19.11
CA THR A 53 -7.34 15.80 -18.59
C THR A 53 -8.62 16.57 -18.29
N ILE A 54 -8.57 17.50 -17.36
CA ILE A 54 -9.69 18.40 -17.06
C ILE A 54 -9.98 19.22 -18.33
N PRO A 55 -11.25 19.31 -18.81
CA PRO A 55 -11.61 20.10 -19.98
C PRO A 55 -11.10 21.54 -19.89
N GLY A 56 -10.63 22.14 -21.00
CA GLY A 56 -10.11 23.52 -21.02
C GLY A 56 -8.74 23.71 -20.39
N VAL A 57 -8.02 22.63 -20.08
CA VAL A 57 -6.66 22.66 -19.57
C VAL A 57 -5.68 22.12 -20.62
N ARG A 58 -4.66 22.92 -20.95
CA ARG A 58 -3.51 22.46 -21.77
C ARG A 58 -2.30 22.28 -20.88
N LEU A 59 -1.62 21.14 -21.04
CA LEU A 59 -0.41 20.81 -20.30
C LEU A 59 0.82 21.33 -21.03
N SER A 60 1.74 21.95 -20.30
CA SER A 60 3.10 22.25 -20.75
C SER A 60 4.04 21.13 -20.32
N ASN A 61 5.17 20.97 -21.00
CA ASN A 61 6.20 19.96 -20.65
C ASN A 61 6.91 20.36 -19.35
N PHE A 62 6.34 19.99 -18.22
CA PHE A 62 6.91 20.21 -16.90
C PHE A 62 7.15 18.87 -16.19
N GLN A 63 8.29 18.78 -15.50
CA GLN A 63 8.60 17.63 -14.64
C GLN A 63 8.30 18.00 -13.19
N ILE A 64 7.45 17.20 -12.54
CA ILE A 64 7.14 17.38 -11.11
C ILE A 64 8.22 16.68 -10.30
N ASP A 65 8.90 17.41 -9.44
CA ASP A 65 9.82 16.85 -8.45
C ASP A 65 9.10 15.79 -7.60
N SER A 66 9.60 14.56 -7.61
CA SER A 66 8.99 13.42 -6.92
C SER A 66 8.81 13.64 -5.42
N ASN A 67 9.66 14.46 -4.82
CA ASN A 67 9.67 14.75 -3.37
C ASN A 67 9.03 16.11 -3.00
N SER A 68 8.50 16.83 -3.99
CA SER A 68 7.67 18.01 -3.75
C SER A 68 6.29 17.61 -3.22
N PHE A 69 5.54 18.56 -2.65
CA PHE A 69 4.14 18.35 -2.26
C PHE A 69 3.31 17.76 -3.41
N LEU A 70 3.47 18.28 -4.62
CA LEU A 70 2.81 17.78 -5.83
C LEU A 70 3.26 16.35 -6.17
N GLY A 71 4.54 16.04 -6.01
CA GLY A 71 5.08 14.68 -6.20
C GLY A 71 4.52 13.67 -5.20
N VAL A 72 4.37 14.06 -3.93
CA VAL A 72 3.74 13.22 -2.90
C VAL A 72 2.27 12.95 -3.23
N ILE A 73 1.48 14.00 -3.59
CA ILE A 73 0.09 13.84 -4.03
C ILE A 73 0.02 12.93 -5.25
N ASN A 74 0.90 13.11 -6.23
CA ASN A 74 0.92 12.29 -7.42
C ASN A 74 1.18 10.81 -7.11
N THR A 75 2.18 10.53 -6.27
CA THR A 75 2.54 9.16 -5.90
C THR A 75 1.45 8.49 -5.06
N VAL A 76 0.96 9.18 -4.02
CA VAL A 76 -0.07 8.70 -3.10
C VAL A 76 -1.45 8.71 -3.74
N GLY A 77 -1.72 9.66 -4.62
CA GLY A 77 -2.98 9.81 -5.35
C GLY A 77 -3.20 8.79 -6.46
N GLY A 78 -2.15 8.09 -6.92
CA GLY A 78 -2.25 7.11 -8.00
C GLY A 78 -1.87 7.67 -9.38
N GLY A 79 -1.00 8.68 -9.47
CA GLY A 79 -0.35 9.11 -10.71
C GLY A 79 -1.14 10.08 -11.60
N GLY A 80 -2.36 10.45 -11.24
CA GLY A 80 -3.25 11.28 -12.08
C GLY A 80 -2.84 12.76 -12.20
N LEU A 81 -1.97 13.25 -11.33
CA LEU A 81 -1.58 14.66 -11.30
C LEU A 81 -0.69 15.07 -12.50
N LEU A 82 0.16 14.16 -12.97
CA LEU A 82 1.03 14.43 -14.13
C LEU A 82 0.25 14.82 -15.38
N ASN A 83 -0.96 14.30 -15.53
CA ASN A 83 -1.86 14.62 -16.64
C ASN A 83 -2.91 15.68 -16.26
N PHE A 84 -2.83 16.26 -15.05
CA PHE A 84 -3.87 17.14 -14.48
C PHE A 84 -5.27 16.60 -14.75
N SER A 85 -5.44 15.30 -14.46
CA SER A 85 -6.62 14.54 -14.80
C SER A 85 -7.78 14.83 -13.85
N ILE A 86 -8.98 14.36 -14.19
CA ILE A 86 -10.17 14.44 -13.33
C ILE A 86 -9.89 13.83 -11.96
N VAL A 87 -9.06 12.78 -11.89
CA VAL A 87 -8.62 12.13 -10.64
C VAL A 87 -7.21 12.57 -10.20
N ALA A 88 -6.80 13.80 -10.47
CA ALA A 88 -5.46 14.31 -10.13
C ALA A 88 -5.16 14.26 -8.61
N LEU A 89 -6.14 14.52 -7.75
CA LEU A 89 -6.01 14.34 -6.30
C LEU A 89 -6.03 12.86 -5.89
N GLY A 90 -6.64 12.00 -6.72
CA GLY A 90 -6.76 10.57 -6.48
C GLY A 90 -7.29 10.23 -5.09
N ILE A 91 -6.60 9.29 -4.41
CA ILE A 91 -6.98 8.82 -3.07
C ILE A 91 -6.26 9.56 -1.93
N SER A 92 -5.40 10.55 -2.26
CA SER A 92 -4.60 11.31 -1.27
C SER A 92 -5.44 11.95 -0.16
N PRO A 93 -6.60 12.63 -0.41
CA PRO A 93 -7.41 13.20 0.65
C PRO A 93 -7.92 12.16 1.65
N PHE A 94 -8.27 10.96 1.18
CA PHE A 94 -8.72 9.87 2.05
C PHE A 94 -7.59 9.33 2.93
N ILE A 95 -6.37 9.23 2.41
CA ILE A 95 -5.23 8.77 3.21
C ILE A 95 -4.89 9.80 4.29
N THR A 96 -4.94 11.10 3.96
CA THR A 96 -4.78 12.18 4.94
C THR A 96 -5.89 12.13 6.02
N ALA A 97 -7.14 11.93 5.62
CA ALA A 97 -8.26 11.75 6.55
C ALA A 97 -8.08 10.54 7.46
N SER A 98 -7.62 9.42 6.89
CA SER A 98 -7.35 8.20 7.63
C SER A 98 -6.22 8.36 8.65
N LEU A 99 -5.18 9.12 8.33
CA LEU A 99 -4.10 9.47 9.24
C LEU A 99 -4.62 10.32 10.42
N ILE A 100 -5.42 11.36 10.14
CA ILE A 100 -6.02 12.20 11.18
C ILE A 100 -6.92 11.34 12.08
N MET A 101 -7.73 10.46 11.49
CA MET A 101 -8.59 9.55 12.25
C MET A 101 -7.79 8.52 13.05
N LEU A 102 -6.63 8.07 12.57
CA LEU A 102 -5.73 7.20 13.32
C LEU A 102 -5.26 7.87 14.61
N ILE A 103 -4.81 9.13 14.50
CA ILE A 103 -4.38 9.93 15.66
C ILE A 103 -5.57 10.20 16.60
N ALA A 104 -6.74 10.50 16.03
CA ALA A 104 -7.95 10.76 16.80
C ALA A 104 -8.49 9.53 17.55
N GLN A 105 -8.18 8.31 17.10
CA GLN A 105 -8.54 7.06 17.79
C GLN A 105 -7.62 6.74 18.98
N THR A 106 -6.54 7.50 19.18
CA THR A 106 -5.67 7.36 20.35
C THR A 106 -6.35 7.88 21.62
N LYS A 107 -5.75 7.60 22.79
CA LYS A 107 -6.28 8.07 24.09
C LYS A 107 -6.36 9.60 24.21
N LEU A 108 -5.73 10.35 23.30
CA LEU A 108 -5.76 11.82 23.28
C LEU A 108 -7.18 12.37 23.05
N PHE A 109 -8.02 11.64 22.31
CA PHE A 109 -9.41 12.02 22.00
C PHE A 109 -10.40 10.98 22.55
N PRO A 110 -10.78 11.08 23.85
CA PRO A 110 -11.59 10.07 24.52
C PRO A 110 -12.92 9.70 23.82
N PRO A 111 -13.67 10.64 23.18
CA PRO A 111 -14.92 10.28 22.51
C PRO A 111 -14.71 9.37 21.31
N ILE A 112 -13.69 9.63 20.48
CA ILE A 112 -13.40 8.83 19.30
C ILE A 112 -12.73 7.51 19.72
N HIS A 113 -11.89 7.52 20.75
CA HIS A 113 -11.29 6.33 21.32
C HIS A 113 -12.35 5.34 21.82
N ARG A 114 -13.35 5.79 22.62
CA ARG A 114 -14.47 4.95 23.06
C ARG A 114 -15.28 4.39 21.88
N LEU A 115 -15.45 5.20 20.83
CA LEU A 115 -16.13 4.77 19.60
C LEU A 115 -15.34 3.66 18.88
N SER A 116 -14.01 3.70 18.89
CA SER A 116 -13.17 2.66 18.28
C SER A 116 -13.27 1.31 18.99
N GLN A 117 -13.55 1.33 20.30
CA GLN A 117 -13.70 0.14 21.14
C GLN A 117 -15.13 -0.43 21.11
N SER A 118 -16.14 0.32 20.66
CA SER A 118 -17.56 -0.08 20.68
C SER A 118 -17.96 -1.09 19.58
N GLY A 119 -17.00 -1.87 19.07
CA GLY A 119 -17.24 -2.99 18.16
C GLY A 119 -17.65 -2.60 16.73
N PRO A 120 -18.49 -3.40 16.04
CA PRO A 120 -18.86 -3.16 14.64
C PRO A 120 -19.63 -1.85 14.41
N HIS A 121 -20.47 -1.46 15.36
CA HIS A 121 -21.26 -0.22 15.28
C HIS A 121 -20.35 1.02 15.33
N GLY A 122 -19.38 1.02 16.24
CA GLY A 122 -18.41 2.11 16.33
C GLY A 122 -17.53 2.24 15.10
N ARG A 123 -17.08 1.12 14.53
CA ARG A 123 -16.33 1.12 13.28
C ARG A 123 -17.11 1.72 12.11
N ARG A 124 -18.42 1.42 12.02
CA ARG A 124 -19.27 2.00 10.98
C ARG A 124 -19.36 3.53 11.12
N LYS A 125 -19.50 4.06 12.35
CA LYS A 125 -19.50 5.51 12.62
C LYS A 125 -18.14 6.14 12.28
N ILE A 126 -17.02 5.51 12.65
CA ILE A 126 -15.67 5.97 12.32
C ILE A 126 -15.50 6.08 10.80
N ASN A 127 -15.95 5.07 10.03
CA ASN A 127 -15.86 5.12 8.57
C ASN A 127 -16.67 6.28 7.98
N ILE A 128 -17.87 6.57 8.52
CA ILE A 128 -18.67 7.72 8.07
C ILE A 128 -17.94 9.03 8.38
N ILE A 129 -17.40 9.20 9.58
CA ILE A 129 -16.63 10.39 9.96
C ILE A 129 -15.41 10.55 9.04
N THR A 130 -14.70 9.46 8.75
CA THR A 130 -13.54 9.48 7.83
C THR A 130 -13.95 9.94 6.43
N ARG A 131 -15.10 9.52 5.91
CA ARG A 131 -15.61 9.97 4.59
C ARG A 131 -15.95 11.45 4.58
N ILE A 132 -16.61 11.95 5.62
CA ILE A 132 -16.92 13.38 5.75
C ILE A 132 -15.62 14.19 5.84
N LEU A 133 -14.66 13.73 6.64
CA LEU A 133 -13.36 14.36 6.75
C LEU A 133 -12.59 14.34 5.40
N THR A 134 -12.71 13.27 4.64
CA THR A 134 -12.14 13.17 3.28
C THR A 134 -12.70 14.26 2.36
N LEU A 135 -14.02 14.52 2.42
CA LEU A 135 -14.65 15.57 1.63
C LEU A 135 -14.09 16.95 2.00
N VAL A 136 -13.97 17.25 3.30
CA VAL A 136 -13.39 18.53 3.76
C VAL A 136 -11.94 18.68 3.31
N ILE A 137 -11.13 17.65 3.48
CA ILE A 137 -9.72 17.67 3.07
C ILE A 137 -9.58 17.77 1.54
N SER A 138 -10.44 17.09 0.77
CA SER A 138 -10.40 17.17 -0.68
C SER A 138 -10.69 18.58 -1.19
N LEU A 139 -11.59 19.31 -0.52
CA LEU A 139 -11.87 20.71 -0.83
C LEU A 139 -10.63 21.57 -0.58
N VAL A 140 -10.00 21.42 0.58
CA VAL A 140 -8.77 22.19 0.90
C VAL A 140 -7.65 21.87 -0.10
N GLN A 141 -7.40 20.60 -0.36
CA GLN A 141 -6.37 20.16 -1.30
C GLN A 141 -6.64 20.62 -2.74
N ALA A 142 -7.91 20.60 -3.19
CA ALA A 142 -8.29 21.06 -4.51
C ALA A 142 -8.00 22.55 -4.70
N VAL A 143 -8.41 23.39 -3.73
CA VAL A 143 -8.15 24.85 -3.77
C VAL A 143 -6.65 25.14 -3.76
N VAL A 144 -5.89 24.46 -2.89
CA VAL A 144 -4.45 24.64 -2.83
C VAL A 144 -3.77 24.22 -4.13
N LEU A 145 -4.21 23.09 -4.70
CA LEU A 145 -3.65 22.59 -5.97
C LEU A 145 -3.89 23.60 -7.09
N VAL A 146 -5.10 24.15 -7.20
CA VAL A 146 -5.41 25.18 -8.20
C VAL A 146 -4.50 26.40 -8.00
N ARG A 147 -4.36 26.91 -6.77
CA ARG A 147 -3.49 28.04 -6.46
C ARG A 147 -2.01 27.75 -6.76
N THR A 148 -1.53 26.57 -6.42
CA THR A 148 -0.11 26.21 -6.59
C THR A 148 0.26 25.97 -8.05
N VAL A 149 -0.66 25.37 -8.84
CA VAL A 149 -0.38 24.94 -10.22
C VAL A 149 -0.79 25.99 -11.25
N ILE A 150 -1.90 26.68 -11.01
CA ILE A 150 -2.49 27.62 -11.99
C ILE A 150 -2.06 29.05 -11.71
N ASP A 151 -1.98 29.47 -10.44
CA ASP A 151 -1.65 30.86 -10.07
C ASP A 151 -0.15 31.13 -10.03
N ASN A 152 0.68 30.09 -10.13
CA ASN A 152 2.13 30.24 -10.07
C ASN A 152 2.72 30.33 -11.49
N ASP A 153 2.90 31.56 -11.98
CA ASP A 153 3.47 31.86 -13.29
C ASP A 153 4.88 31.25 -13.50
N GLN A 154 5.59 30.91 -12.42
CA GLN A 154 6.90 30.27 -12.50
C GLN A 154 6.83 28.80 -12.91
N LEU A 155 5.72 28.11 -12.63
CA LEU A 155 5.60 26.69 -12.95
C LEU A 155 5.15 26.43 -14.39
N ASN A 156 4.36 27.35 -14.99
CA ASN A 156 3.80 27.23 -16.37
C ASN A 156 3.33 25.81 -16.74
N PHE A 157 2.89 25.05 -15.74
CA PHE A 157 2.52 23.63 -15.90
C PHE A 157 1.17 23.48 -16.59
N VAL A 158 0.26 24.41 -16.29
CA VAL A 158 -1.12 24.37 -16.76
C VAL A 158 -1.46 25.72 -17.40
N ILE A 159 -1.89 25.68 -18.65
CA ILE A 159 -2.42 26.82 -19.38
C ILE A 159 -3.94 26.64 -19.50
N LEU A 160 -4.69 27.62 -18.99
CA LEU A 160 -6.15 27.62 -19.08
C LEU A 160 -6.59 28.27 -20.39
N GLU A 161 -7.53 27.65 -21.10
CA GLU A 161 -8.19 28.23 -22.27
C GLU A 161 -9.20 29.29 -21.84
N ASP A 162 -9.92 29.06 -20.74
CA ASP A 162 -10.87 30.01 -20.14
C ASP A 162 -10.34 30.44 -18.77
N ASN A 163 -9.96 31.72 -18.67
CA ASN A 163 -9.40 32.31 -17.45
C ASN A 163 -10.49 33.00 -16.59
N SER A 164 -11.78 32.63 -16.76
CA SER A 164 -12.84 33.18 -15.93
C SER A 164 -12.70 32.74 -14.47
N PHE A 165 -13.00 33.66 -13.55
CA PHE A 165 -12.93 33.39 -12.12
C PHE A 165 -13.77 32.18 -11.70
N GLY A 166 -14.96 32.03 -12.28
CA GLY A 166 -15.86 30.90 -12.00
C GLY A 166 -15.29 29.56 -12.43
N TYR A 167 -14.65 29.50 -13.60
CA TYR A 167 -14.02 28.28 -14.08
C TYR A 167 -12.82 27.86 -13.22
N ARG A 168 -11.93 28.83 -12.90
CA ARG A 168 -10.70 28.60 -12.15
C ARG A 168 -10.93 28.19 -10.69
N TYR A 169 -11.80 28.92 -9.97
CA TYR A 169 -11.95 28.74 -8.52
C TYR A 169 -13.19 27.93 -8.10
N LEU A 170 -14.10 27.63 -9.02
CA LEU A 170 -15.28 26.83 -8.71
C LEU A 170 -15.31 25.52 -9.53
N ALA A 171 -15.23 25.59 -10.85
CA ALA A 171 -15.41 24.38 -11.69
C ALA A 171 -14.24 23.39 -11.52
N ILE A 172 -12.98 23.83 -11.63
CA ILE A 172 -11.81 22.94 -11.49
C ILE A 172 -11.78 22.27 -10.10
N PRO A 173 -11.88 23.00 -8.96
CA PRO A 173 -11.92 22.37 -7.65
C PRO A 173 -13.07 21.37 -7.50
N LEU A 174 -14.27 21.67 -7.99
CA LEU A 174 -15.39 20.73 -7.94
C LEU A 174 -15.13 19.44 -8.72
N ILE A 175 -14.53 19.54 -9.91
CA ILE A 175 -14.14 18.36 -10.70
C ILE A 175 -13.11 17.52 -9.93
N LEU A 176 -12.10 18.16 -9.34
CA LEU A 176 -11.07 17.48 -8.54
C LEU A 176 -11.65 16.77 -7.31
N ILE A 177 -12.58 17.40 -6.60
CA ILE A 177 -13.29 16.80 -5.45
C ILE A 177 -14.11 15.61 -5.90
N ALA A 178 -14.90 15.76 -6.97
CA ALA A 178 -15.70 14.67 -7.53
C ALA A 178 -14.83 13.49 -7.95
N GLY A 179 -13.69 13.75 -8.62
CA GLY A 179 -12.72 12.72 -9.01
C GLY A 179 -12.09 12.00 -7.81
N SER A 180 -11.77 12.71 -6.74
CA SER A 180 -11.23 12.12 -5.51
C SER A 180 -12.25 11.23 -4.79
N LEU A 181 -13.50 11.68 -4.68
CA LEU A 181 -14.58 10.87 -4.10
C LEU A 181 -14.91 9.65 -4.96
N PHE A 182 -14.82 9.79 -6.29
CA PHE A 182 -14.96 8.66 -7.21
C PHE A 182 -13.82 7.65 -7.04
N ALA A 183 -12.58 8.09 -6.90
CA ALA A 183 -11.44 7.21 -6.61
C ALA A 183 -11.62 6.46 -5.28
N LEU A 184 -12.09 7.15 -4.23
CA LEU A 184 -12.44 6.53 -2.95
C LEU A 184 -13.53 5.46 -3.12
N PHE A 185 -14.60 5.78 -3.85
CA PHE A 185 -15.68 4.83 -4.13
C PHE A 185 -15.18 3.58 -4.85
N LEU A 186 -14.33 3.74 -5.87
CA LEU A 186 -13.71 2.60 -6.56
C LEU A 186 -12.87 1.74 -5.59
N GLY A 187 -12.06 2.37 -4.73
CA GLY A 187 -11.26 1.68 -3.71
C GLY A 187 -12.11 0.88 -2.73
N GLU A 188 -13.23 1.44 -2.27
CA GLU A 188 -14.18 0.74 -1.39
C GLU A 188 -14.85 -0.45 -2.10
N GLN A 189 -15.30 -0.28 -3.36
CA GLN A 189 -15.89 -1.39 -4.13
C GLN A 189 -14.89 -2.53 -4.36
N ILE A 190 -13.61 -2.22 -4.62
CA ILE A 190 -12.57 -3.24 -4.74
C ILE A 190 -12.40 -3.98 -3.41
N THR A 191 -12.34 -3.26 -2.29
CA THR A 191 -12.16 -3.86 -0.97
C THR A 191 -13.32 -4.77 -0.58
N ASP A 192 -14.55 -4.35 -0.83
CA ASP A 192 -15.76 -5.07 -0.44
C ASP A 192 -16.07 -6.27 -1.35
N LYS A 193 -16.04 -6.05 -2.66
CA LYS A 193 -16.50 -7.05 -3.66
C LYS A 193 -15.37 -7.72 -4.42
N GLY A 194 -14.20 -7.09 -4.48
CA GLY A 194 -13.04 -7.56 -5.22
C GLY A 194 -12.06 -8.39 -4.40
N VAL A 195 -10.80 -8.29 -4.76
CA VAL A 195 -9.65 -8.93 -4.09
C VAL A 195 -8.60 -7.88 -3.78
N GLY A 196 -8.01 -7.94 -2.59
CA GLY A 196 -6.99 -6.99 -2.15
C GLY A 196 -7.56 -5.81 -1.36
N ASN A 197 -6.67 -4.92 -0.97
CA ASN A 197 -7.02 -3.64 -0.39
C ASN A 197 -7.16 -2.61 -1.53
N GLY A 198 -8.37 -2.10 -1.77
CA GLY A 198 -8.65 -1.23 -2.91
C GLY A 198 -7.84 0.06 -2.90
N THR A 199 -7.61 0.67 -1.74
CA THR A 199 -6.79 1.89 -1.63
C THR A 199 -5.33 1.63 -2.05
N SER A 200 -4.74 0.55 -1.54
CA SER A 200 -3.38 0.14 -1.91
C SER A 200 -3.27 -0.23 -3.39
N LEU A 201 -4.30 -0.89 -3.95
CA LEU A 201 -4.32 -1.26 -5.37
C LEU A 201 -4.46 -0.06 -6.32
N ILE A 202 -5.16 1.00 -5.91
CA ILE A 202 -5.24 2.24 -6.68
C ILE A 202 -3.87 2.91 -6.72
N ILE A 203 -3.16 3.02 -5.58
CA ILE A 203 -1.81 3.57 -5.54
C ILE A 203 -0.86 2.71 -6.39
N PHE A 204 -0.95 1.38 -6.23
CA PHE A 204 -0.19 0.43 -7.03
C PHE A 204 -0.39 0.64 -8.53
N SER A 205 -1.64 0.81 -8.98
CA SER A 205 -1.95 0.98 -10.41
C SER A 205 -1.33 2.25 -10.98
N GLY A 206 -1.36 3.35 -10.23
CA GLY A 206 -0.74 4.61 -10.66
C GLY A 206 0.78 4.51 -10.77
N ILE A 207 1.43 3.89 -9.80
CA ILE A 207 2.89 3.66 -9.85
C ILE A 207 3.24 2.71 -10.99
N ALA A 208 2.47 1.61 -11.17
CA ALA A 208 2.73 0.61 -12.20
C ALA A 208 2.61 1.19 -13.63
N VAL A 209 1.62 2.05 -13.86
CA VAL A 209 1.45 2.74 -15.15
C VAL A 209 2.58 3.74 -15.43
N GLY A 210 3.14 4.37 -14.38
CA GLY A 210 4.25 5.30 -14.50
C GLY A 210 5.62 4.64 -14.73
N LEU A 211 5.78 3.35 -14.40
CA LEU A 211 7.07 2.65 -14.50
C LEU A 211 7.68 2.63 -15.91
N PRO A 212 6.96 2.30 -16.99
CA PRO A 212 7.54 2.26 -18.33
C PRO A 212 8.14 3.61 -18.72
N ARG A 213 7.45 4.71 -18.41
CA ARG A 213 7.93 6.07 -18.67
C ARG A 213 9.20 6.40 -17.86
N ARG A 214 9.30 5.96 -16.60
CA ARG A 214 10.51 6.13 -15.79
C ARG A 214 11.70 5.37 -16.38
N PHE A 215 11.49 4.12 -16.82
CA PHE A 215 12.54 3.35 -17.48
C PHE A 215 12.97 3.97 -18.81
N GLN A 216 12.03 4.53 -19.58
CA GLN A 216 12.35 5.26 -20.80
C GLN A 216 13.21 6.49 -20.51
N PHE A 217 12.85 7.32 -19.52
CA PHE A 217 13.67 8.46 -19.12
C PHE A 217 15.06 8.05 -18.63
N ALA A 218 15.17 6.97 -17.85
CA ALA A 218 16.45 6.46 -17.40
C ALA A 218 17.31 5.98 -18.58
N PHE A 219 16.69 5.31 -19.56
CA PHE A 219 17.37 4.88 -20.79
C PHE A 219 17.85 6.09 -21.59
N ASP A 220 17.00 7.07 -21.86
CA ASP A 220 17.35 8.27 -22.60
C ASP A 220 18.45 9.07 -21.91
N TYR A 221 18.42 9.15 -20.58
CA TYR A 221 19.47 9.84 -19.81
C TYR A 221 20.82 9.11 -19.88
N ILE A 222 20.83 7.78 -19.69
CA ILE A 222 22.08 7.00 -19.62
C ILE A 222 22.69 6.82 -21.03
N VAL A 223 21.86 6.60 -22.06
CA VAL A 223 22.31 6.21 -23.39
C VAL A 223 22.42 7.42 -24.35
N ASN A 224 21.50 8.40 -24.27
CA ASN A 224 21.43 9.49 -25.26
C ASN A 224 22.15 10.77 -24.83
N THR A 225 22.53 10.94 -23.57
CA THR A 225 23.06 12.23 -23.06
C THR A 225 24.51 12.52 -23.55
N GLN A 226 25.25 11.53 -24.03
CA GLN A 226 26.67 11.70 -24.42
C GLN A 226 26.95 11.78 -25.93
N GLY A 227 25.93 11.87 -26.79
CA GLY A 227 26.06 12.35 -28.19
C GLY A 227 26.94 11.55 -29.15
N SER A 228 27.54 10.47 -28.76
CA SER A 228 28.31 9.55 -29.63
C SER A 228 27.59 8.21 -29.70
N ALA A 229 27.61 7.60 -30.87
CA ALA A 229 27.00 6.29 -31.15
C ALA A 229 27.08 5.35 -29.94
N SER A 230 25.95 4.84 -29.48
CA SER A 230 25.75 4.01 -28.29
C SER A 230 26.95 3.12 -27.97
N SER A 231 27.81 3.53 -27.04
CA SER A 231 28.93 2.73 -26.62
C SER A 231 28.40 1.56 -25.77
N ILE A 232 29.07 0.40 -25.89
CA ILE A 232 28.75 -0.80 -25.11
C ILE A 232 28.65 -0.45 -23.59
N ASN A 233 29.44 0.52 -23.13
CA ASN A 233 29.48 0.97 -21.74
C ASN A 233 28.16 1.64 -21.30
N GLU A 234 27.48 2.37 -22.17
CA GLU A 234 26.19 3.04 -21.85
C GLU A 234 25.08 2.00 -21.72
N ILE A 235 25.05 1.02 -22.62
CA ILE A 235 24.11 -0.11 -22.54
C ILE A 235 24.37 -0.93 -21.26
N LEU A 236 25.65 -1.15 -20.91
CA LEU A 236 26.02 -1.83 -19.66
C LEU A 236 25.62 -1.01 -18.43
N GLY A 237 25.70 0.32 -18.49
CA GLY A 237 25.20 1.25 -17.47
C GLY A 237 23.69 1.10 -17.25
N PHE A 238 22.91 1.09 -18.33
CA PHE A 238 21.44 0.86 -18.21
C PHE A 238 21.11 -0.56 -17.71
N LEU A 239 21.85 -1.56 -18.12
CA LEU A 239 21.68 -2.93 -17.61
C LEU A 239 21.98 -3.00 -16.10
N SER A 240 23.04 -2.33 -15.63
CA SER A 240 23.36 -2.25 -14.19
C SER A 240 22.26 -1.54 -13.39
N TYR A 241 21.64 -0.50 -13.95
CA TYR A 241 20.46 0.17 -13.38
C TYR A 241 19.29 -0.79 -13.22
N LEU A 242 18.95 -1.57 -14.26
CA LEU A 242 17.88 -2.58 -14.18
C LEU A 242 18.18 -3.67 -13.13
N VAL A 243 19.42 -4.14 -13.07
CA VAL A 243 19.86 -5.13 -12.06
C VAL A 243 19.72 -4.54 -10.66
N GLY A 244 20.11 -3.27 -10.44
CA GLY A 244 19.94 -2.56 -9.18
C GLY A 244 18.47 -2.47 -8.75
N PHE A 245 17.57 -2.12 -9.69
CA PHE A 245 16.12 -2.08 -9.45
C PHE A 245 15.57 -3.46 -9.04
N LEU A 246 15.93 -4.51 -9.77
CA LEU A 246 15.51 -5.88 -9.48
C LEU A 246 16.05 -6.38 -8.13
N LEU A 247 17.30 -6.04 -7.79
CA LEU A 247 17.89 -6.39 -6.51
C LEU A 247 17.15 -5.69 -5.34
N LEU A 248 16.84 -4.42 -5.48
CA LEU A 248 16.06 -3.68 -4.49
C LEU A 248 14.66 -4.29 -4.32
N MET A 249 13.99 -4.64 -5.43
CA MET A 249 12.70 -5.32 -5.39
C MET A 249 12.80 -6.69 -4.69
N LEU A 250 13.85 -7.45 -4.93
CA LEU A 250 14.11 -8.75 -4.30
C LEU A 250 14.29 -8.62 -2.78
N ILE A 251 15.05 -7.60 -2.33
CA ILE A 251 15.20 -7.32 -0.89
C ILE A 251 13.84 -7.05 -0.24
N VAL A 252 12.99 -6.22 -0.89
CA VAL A 252 11.65 -5.90 -0.39
C VAL A 252 10.77 -7.15 -0.30
N VAL A 253 10.79 -8.01 -1.34
CA VAL A 253 10.05 -9.28 -1.36
C VAL A 253 10.53 -10.21 -0.24
N PHE A 254 11.84 -10.30 -0.02
CA PHE A 254 12.42 -11.14 1.03
C PHE A 254 11.96 -10.70 2.43
N VAL A 255 12.03 -9.39 2.73
CA VAL A 255 11.58 -8.84 4.02
C VAL A 255 10.07 -9.03 4.22
N TYR A 256 9.27 -8.86 3.15
CA TYR A 256 7.82 -9.08 3.23
C TYR A 256 7.43 -10.53 3.54
N LEU A 257 8.17 -11.50 2.98
CA LEU A 257 7.93 -12.93 3.20
C LEU A 257 8.51 -13.46 4.50
N ALA A 258 9.41 -12.69 5.13
CA ALA A 258 10.04 -13.09 6.37
C ALA A 258 9.06 -13.00 7.54
N GLU A 259 8.90 -14.11 8.27
CA GLU A 259 7.98 -14.26 9.39
C GLU A 259 8.70 -14.84 10.61
N ARG A 260 8.43 -14.28 11.79
CA ARG A 260 8.80 -14.88 13.08
C ARG A 260 7.69 -15.82 13.52
N LYS A 261 7.99 -17.12 13.63
CA LYS A 261 7.05 -18.15 14.07
C LYS A 261 7.18 -18.35 15.58
N ILE A 262 6.10 -18.10 16.32
CA ILE A 262 6.00 -18.36 17.76
C ILE A 262 5.26 -19.69 17.96
N PRO A 263 5.84 -20.68 18.66
CA PRO A 263 5.15 -21.92 18.92
C PRO A 263 3.95 -21.70 19.87
N ILE A 264 2.80 -22.28 19.51
CA ILE A 264 1.58 -22.23 20.31
C ILE A 264 1.08 -23.65 20.56
N GLN A 265 0.48 -23.88 21.73
CA GLN A 265 -0.15 -25.15 22.09
C GLN A 265 -1.61 -24.91 22.46
N GLN A 266 -2.47 -25.86 22.12
CA GLN A 266 -3.88 -25.82 22.46
C GLN A 266 -4.18 -27.00 23.39
N THR A 267 -4.87 -26.71 24.48
CA THR A 267 -5.29 -27.75 25.44
C THR A 267 -6.23 -28.75 24.73
N GLY A 268 -5.93 -30.04 24.82
CA GLY A 268 -6.76 -31.09 24.18
C GLY A 268 -6.33 -31.50 22.77
N SER A 269 -5.32 -30.88 22.16
CA SER A 269 -4.83 -31.28 20.80
C SER A 269 -3.90 -32.51 20.79
N GLY A 270 -3.70 -33.19 21.93
CA GLY A 270 -2.79 -34.34 22.06
C GLY A 270 -1.30 -33.98 21.96
N MET A 271 -0.42 -34.88 22.42
CA MET A 271 1.03 -34.70 22.22
C MET A 271 1.41 -35.10 20.80
N THR A 272 1.68 -34.16 19.93
CA THR A 272 2.26 -34.44 18.62
C THR A 272 3.74 -34.77 18.75
N LYS A 273 4.14 -35.97 18.35
CA LYS A 273 5.56 -36.42 18.32
C LYS A 273 6.40 -35.68 17.29
N ASN A 274 5.79 -35.05 16.29
CA ASN A 274 6.51 -34.39 15.21
C ASN A 274 6.60 -32.88 15.42
N VAL A 275 7.80 -32.34 15.55
CA VAL A 275 8.09 -30.91 15.67
C VAL A 275 7.50 -30.09 14.49
N LYS A 276 7.27 -30.70 13.33
CA LYS A 276 6.67 -30.07 12.15
C LYS A 276 5.15 -29.85 12.26
N GLU A 277 4.49 -30.47 13.22
CA GLU A 277 3.04 -30.38 13.44
C GLU A 277 2.66 -29.38 14.54
N ILE A 278 3.66 -28.77 15.20
CA ILE A 278 3.42 -27.74 16.23
C ILE A 278 2.80 -26.52 15.54
N SER A 279 1.60 -26.17 16.00
CA SER A 279 0.96 -24.92 15.56
C SER A 279 1.83 -23.73 15.92
N THR A 280 1.98 -22.80 14.97
CA THR A 280 2.78 -21.58 15.18
C THR A 280 1.97 -20.35 14.86
N LEU A 281 2.15 -19.28 15.64
CA LEU A 281 1.64 -17.93 15.33
C LEU A 281 2.69 -17.22 14.46
N PRO A 282 2.42 -16.99 13.17
CA PRO A 282 3.34 -16.25 12.31
C PRO A 282 3.16 -14.74 12.53
N LEU A 283 4.23 -14.04 12.92
CA LEU A 283 4.30 -12.59 12.96
C LEU A 283 5.20 -12.10 11.82
N LYS A 284 4.71 -11.18 10.99
CA LYS A 284 5.51 -10.60 9.91
C LYS A 284 6.71 -9.85 10.46
N LEU A 285 7.84 -9.89 9.75
CA LEU A 285 9.04 -9.16 10.14
C LEU A 285 8.83 -7.64 10.08
N ASN A 286 8.03 -7.16 9.10
CA ASN A 286 7.53 -5.80 9.04
C ASN A 286 6.01 -5.79 9.34
N PRO A 287 5.59 -5.72 10.63
CA PRO A 287 4.18 -5.70 10.99
C PRO A 287 3.48 -4.39 10.62
N ALA A 288 4.21 -3.26 10.55
CA ALA A 288 3.66 -1.95 10.19
C ALA A 288 3.28 -1.82 8.70
N GLY A 289 3.80 -2.70 7.82
CA GLY A 289 3.56 -2.61 6.39
C GLY A 289 4.20 -1.38 5.74
N ILE A 290 3.49 -0.76 4.80
CA ILE A 290 3.95 0.42 4.04
C ILE A 290 3.40 1.74 4.58
N MET A 291 2.37 1.70 5.43
CA MET A 291 1.64 2.88 5.88
C MET A 291 2.50 3.93 6.59
N PRO A 292 3.50 3.57 7.43
CA PRO A 292 4.34 4.57 8.09
C PRO A 292 5.04 5.52 7.13
N ILE A 293 5.58 5.03 6.02
CA ILE A 293 6.25 5.86 5.01
C ILE A 293 5.25 6.86 4.40
N ILE A 294 4.07 6.37 4.00
CA ILE A 294 3.04 7.21 3.39
C ILE A 294 2.59 8.29 4.37
N PHE A 295 2.37 7.93 5.64
CA PHE A 295 1.95 8.88 6.66
C PHE A 295 3.03 9.92 6.98
N SER A 296 4.30 9.54 7.00
CA SER A 296 5.41 10.46 7.22
C SER A 296 5.52 11.48 6.08
N LEU A 297 5.39 11.04 4.83
CA LEU A 297 5.35 11.92 3.67
C LEU A 297 4.18 12.90 3.73
N ILE A 298 2.99 12.44 4.13
CA ILE A 298 1.81 13.30 4.27
C ILE A 298 2.03 14.34 5.36
N VAL A 299 2.53 13.96 6.55
CA VAL A 299 2.75 14.90 7.66
C VAL A 299 3.73 16.00 7.27
N ILE A 300 4.80 15.67 6.57
CA ILE A 300 5.78 16.68 6.12
C ILE A 300 5.18 17.55 5.02
N SER A 301 4.31 17.02 4.18
CA SER A 301 3.64 17.79 3.14
C SER A 301 2.48 18.66 3.65
N LEU A 302 1.95 18.43 4.87
CA LEU A 302 0.87 19.23 5.43
C LEU A 302 1.21 20.75 5.56
N PRO A 303 2.40 21.16 6.09
CA PRO A 303 2.73 22.58 6.14
C PRO A 303 2.78 23.24 4.75
N THR A 304 3.19 22.50 3.72
CA THR A 304 3.22 23.03 2.35
C THR A 304 1.81 23.24 1.78
N LEU A 305 0.79 22.53 2.26
CA LEU A 305 -0.62 22.84 1.95
C LEU A 305 -1.00 24.24 2.40
N PHE A 306 -0.58 24.64 3.60
CA PHE A 306 -0.90 25.96 4.14
C PHE A 306 -0.17 27.09 3.40
N THR A 307 0.99 26.81 2.77
CA THR A 307 1.69 27.80 1.96
C THR A 307 0.91 28.24 0.72
N GLY A 308 0.00 27.40 0.21
CA GLY A 308 -0.90 27.76 -0.89
C GLY A 308 -1.90 28.88 -0.55
N PHE A 309 -2.12 29.18 0.73
CA PHE A 309 -2.97 30.30 1.19
C PHE A 309 -2.17 31.57 1.48
N LEU A 310 -0.84 31.52 1.45
CA LEU A 310 0.05 32.66 1.71
C LEU A 310 0.51 33.27 0.38
N ASP A 311 0.67 34.59 0.37
CA ASP A 311 1.12 35.32 -0.81
C ASP A 311 2.53 34.94 -1.24
N ILE A 312 2.71 34.80 -2.56
CA ILE A 312 3.94 34.26 -3.17
C ILE A 312 5.14 35.22 -2.91
N ASN A 313 4.90 36.51 -2.96
CA ASN A 313 5.98 37.51 -3.01
C ASN A 313 6.34 38.17 -1.67
N THR A 314 5.49 38.06 -0.64
CA THR A 314 5.66 38.82 0.61
C THR A 314 5.83 37.95 1.86
N SER A 315 5.56 36.63 1.81
CA SER A 315 5.55 35.80 3.01
C SER A 315 6.90 35.10 3.25
N ALA A 316 7.66 35.60 4.23
CA ALA A 316 8.90 34.97 4.70
C ALA A 316 8.67 33.50 5.19
N VAL A 317 7.51 33.24 5.81
CA VAL A 317 7.12 31.91 6.30
C VAL A 317 6.96 30.92 5.15
N ARG A 318 6.31 31.34 4.05
CA ARG A 318 6.16 30.50 2.87
C ARG A 318 7.52 30.10 2.29
N ASN A 319 8.42 31.10 2.10
CA ASN A 319 9.75 30.84 1.55
C ASN A 319 10.57 29.95 2.46
N TRP A 320 10.47 30.12 3.78
CA TRP A 320 11.15 29.24 4.73
C TRP A 320 10.64 27.80 4.65
N ILE A 321 9.31 27.58 4.63
CA ILE A 321 8.70 26.25 4.50
C ILE A 321 9.12 25.61 3.17
N ALA A 322 9.02 26.36 2.07
CA ALA A 322 9.33 25.85 0.73
C ALA A 322 10.81 25.45 0.58
N ASN A 323 11.73 26.11 1.28
CA ASN A 323 13.17 25.88 1.17
C ASN A 323 13.72 24.90 2.22
N ASN A 324 13.01 24.62 3.32
CA ASN A 324 13.54 23.77 4.40
C ASN A 324 12.75 22.50 4.68
N LEU A 325 11.47 22.44 4.28
CA LEU A 325 10.60 21.29 4.60
C LEU A 325 10.46 20.27 3.45
N ARG A 326 11.21 20.43 2.37
CA ARG A 326 11.27 19.37 1.34
C ARG A 326 12.03 18.18 1.90
N VAL A 327 11.61 16.97 1.53
CA VAL A 327 12.29 15.74 1.97
C VAL A 327 13.73 15.66 1.44
N GLN A 328 14.08 16.44 0.43
CA GLN A 328 15.44 16.57 -0.11
C GLN A 328 16.35 17.47 0.74
N ASP A 329 15.78 18.33 1.61
CA ASP A 329 16.55 19.22 2.45
C ASP A 329 16.91 18.53 3.78
N PRO A 330 18.03 18.87 4.42
CA PRO A 330 18.49 18.18 5.62
C PRO A 330 17.47 18.20 6.77
N LEU A 331 16.74 19.31 6.95
CA LEU A 331 15.72 19.46 7.98
C LEU A 331 14.49 18.61 7.65
N GLY A 332 13.99 18.67 6.40
CA GLY A 332 12.87 17.86 5.95
C GLY A 332 13.17 16.36 6.02
N LEU A 333 14.39 15.96 5.63
CA LEU A 333 14.86 14.56 5.74
C LEU A 333 14.92 14.11 7.21
N GLY A 334 15.43 14.93 8.11
CA GLY A 334 15.47 14.63 9.55
C GLY A 334 14.07 14.43 10.14
N LEU A 335 13.11 15.32 9.79
CA LEU A 335 11.72 15.18 10.20
C LEU A 335 11.07 13.93 9.60
N PHE A 336 11.37 13.61 8.33
CA PHE A 336 10.88 12.37 7.70
C PHE A 336 11.34 11.12 8.46
N ILE A 337 12.61 11.04 8.79
CA ILE A 337 13.18 9.93 9.56
C ILE A 337 12.49 9.83 10.92
N PHE A 338 12.34 10.94 11.63
CA PHE A 338 11.70 10.99 12.93
C PHE A 338 10.25 10.50 12.88
N PHE A 339 9.42 11.07 12.00
CA PHE A 339 8.02 10.66 11.87
C PHE A 339 7.88 9.21 11.38
N ASN A 340 8.76 8.77 10.47
CA ASN A 340 8.73 7.39 9.99
C ASN A 340 9.01 6.38 11.11
N ILE A 341 9.96 6.67 12.01
CA ILE A 341 10.23 5.82 13.17
C ILE A 341 9.02 5.79 14.11
N VAL A 342 8.47 6.96 14.45
CA VAL A 342 7.31 7.09 15.34
C VAL A 342 6.10 6.32 14.78
N PHE A 343 5.74 6.59 13.52
CA PHE A 343 4.61 5.91 12.89
C PHE A 343 4.85 4.41 12.73
N THR A 344 6.09 3.97 12.49
CA THR A 344 6.38 2.54 12.39
C THR A 344 6.10 1.82 13.70
N VAL A 345 6.49 2.38 14.83
CA VAL A 345 6.21 1.77 16.15
C VAL A 345 4.71 1.75 16.42
N VAL A 346 4.03 2.89 16.24
CA VAL A 346 2.59 3.01 16.51
C VAL A 346 1.78 2.06 15.63
N MET A 347 2.08 2.02 14.32
CA MET A 347 1.37 1.18 13.36
C MET A 347 1.67 -0.31 13.56
N SER A 348 2.88 -0.67 13.96
CA SER A 348 3.23 -2.06 14.26
C SER A 348 2.36 -2.62 15.38
N LEU A 349 2.17 -1.87 16.46
CA LEU A 349 1.31 -2.27 17.58
C LEU A 349 -0.16 -2.34 17.15
N GLN A 350 -0.64 -1.33 16.43
CA GLN A 350 -2.04 -1.26 16.02
C GLN A 350 -2.43 -2.35 15.01
N GLN A 351 -1.58 -2.64 14.01
CA GLN A 351 -1.86 -3.65 12.99
C GLN A 351 -1.74 -5.08 13.51
N SER A 352 -0.87 -5.32 14.48
CA SER A 352 -0.68 -6.63 15.09
C SER A 352 -1.87 -7.10 15.93
N ARG A 353 -2.78 -6.19 16.34
CA ARG A 353 -4.02 -6.48 17.12
C ARG A 353 -3.78 -7.47 18.26
N ILE A 354 -2.74 -7.22 19.04
CA ILE A 354 -2.25 -8.12 20.08
C ILE A 354 -3.35 -8.41 21.12
N ASP A 355 -4.10 -7.38 21.53
CA ASP A 355 -5.23 -7.49 22.47
C ASP A 355 -6.21 -8.59 22.04
N LYS A 356 -6.58 -8.64 20.73
CA LYS A 356 -7.49 -9.65 20.20
C LYS A 356 -6.86 -11.03 20.16
N ILE A 357 -5.57 -11.14 19.80
CA ILE A 357 -4.87 -12.41 19.77
C ILE A 357 -4.81 -13.00 21.19
N SER A 358 -4.50 -12.18 22.19
CA SER A 358 -4.47 -12.59 23.60
C SER A 358 -5.85 -13.04 24.09
N GLU A 359 -6.91 -12.29 23.75
CA GLU A 359 -8.29 -12.65 24.08
C GLU A 359 -8.75 -13.95 23.39
N ASP A 360 -8.43 -14.11 22.09
CA ASP A 360 -8.74 -15.32 21.34
C ASP A 360 -7.98 -16.54 21.89
N PHE A 361 -6.73 -16.35 22.34
CA PHE A 361 -5.98 -17.42 22.99
C PHE A 361 -6.60 -17.85 24.31
N ALA A 362 -7.03 -16.88 25.13
CA ALA A 362 -7.73 -17.19 26.38
C ALA A 362 -9.04 -17.95 26.15
N LYS A 363 -9.85 -17.52 25.16
CA LYS A 363 -11.13 -18.17 24.79
C LYS A 363 -10.97 -19.57 24.24
N ASN A 364 -9.91 -19.80 23.44
CA ASN A 364 -9.69 -21.09 22.77
C ASN A 364 -8.76 -22.04 23.57
N SER A 365 -8.46 -21.71 24.82
CA SER A 365 -7.51 -22.48 25.65
C SER A 365 -6.18 -22.73 24.94
N THR A 366 -5.72 -21.74 24.16
CA THR A 366 -4.45 -21.75 23.45
C THR A 366 -3.43 -20.95 24.27
N PHE A 367 -2.20 -21.44 24.36
CA PHE A 367 -1.16 -20.78 25.15
C PHE A 367 0.19 -20.90 24.45
N ILE A 368 1.08 -19.98 24.80
CA ILE A 368 2.49 -20.03 24.43
C ILE A 368 3.21 -20.83 25.51
N PRO A 369 4.01 -21.87 25.17
CA PRO A 369 4.74 -22.66 26.16
C PRO A 369 5.52 -21.79 27.14
N GLY A 370 5.26 -21.96 28.43
CA GLY A 370 5.90 -21.21 29.52
C GLY A 370 5.26 -19.84 29.83
N ILE A 371 4.16 -19.43 29.17
CA ILE A 371 3.48 -18.16 29.40
C ILE A 371 2.00 -18.43 29.71
N ARG A 372 1.47 -17.79 30.76
CA ARG A 372 0.04 -17.92 31.11
C ARG A 372 -0.84 -17.17 30.10
N PRO A 373 -1.99 -17.76 29.69
CA PRO A 373 -2.96 -17.08 28.83
C PRO A 373 -3.50 -15.82 29.52
N GLY A 374 -3.76 -14.77 28.73
CA GLY A 374 -4.26 -13.48 29.19
C GLY A 374 -3.19 -12.39 29.18
N GLU A 375 -3.12 -11.56 30.20
CA GLU A 375 -2.27 -10.37 30.29
C GLU A 375 -0.77 -10.67 30.03
N GLN A 376 -0.24 -11.77 30.60
CA GLN A 376 1.16 -12.16 30.38
C GLN A 376 1.47 -12.52 28.92
N THR A 377 0.49 -13.10 28.21
CA THR A 377 0.62 -13.38 26.77
C THR A 377 0.61 -12.09 25.96
N GLU A 378 -0.22 -11.12 26.36
CA GLU A 378 -0.28 -9.80 25.76
C GLU A 378 1.04 -9.05 25.89
N ASP A 379 1.59 -8.95 27.12
CA ASP A 379 2.87 -8.31 27.39
C ASP A 379 4.03 -8.94 26.61
N TYR A 380 4.06 -10.27 26.56
CA TYR A 380 5.07 -10.98 25.77
C TYR A 380 4.97 -10.64 24.28
N LEU A 381 3.77 -10.66 23.71
CA LEU A 381 3.54 -10.35 22.29
C LEU A 381 3.85 -8.89 21.98
N ILE A 382 3.50 -7.94 22.88
CA ILE A 382 3.89 -6.53 22.77
C ILE A 382 5.41 -6.42 22.70
N GLY A 383 6.14 -7.07 23.61
CA GLY A 383 7.59 -7.08 23.62
C GLY A 383 8.20 -7.64 22.31
N VAL A 384 7.60 -8.70 21.74
CA VAL A 384 8.03 -9.26 20.45
C VAL A 384 7.79 -8.28 19.31
N VAL A 385 6.59 -7.68 19.23
CA VAL A 385 6.23 -6.73 18.16
C VAL A 385 7.07 -5.47 18.26
N LEU A 386 7.37 -4.96 19.45
CA LEU A 386 8.27 -3.81 19.62
C LEU A 386 9.69 -4.11 19.09
N ARG A 387 10.23 -5.29 19.31
CA ARG A 387 11.52 -5.67 18.73
C ARG A 387 11.48 -5.77 17.20
N LEU A 388 10.39 -6.28 16.65
CA LEU A 388 10.17 -6.32 15.18
C LEU A 388 9.97 -4.92 14.62
N SER A 389 9.32 -4.00 15.37
CA SER A 389 9.11 -2.62 14.92
C SER A 389 10.41 -1.82 14.82
N VAL A 390 11.41 -2.08 15.66
CA VAL A 390 12.74 -1.47 15.55
C VAL A 390 13.40 -1.86 14.22
N PHE A 391 13.38 -3.16 13.88
CA PHE A 391 13.87 -3.61 12.58
C PHE A 391 13.10 -2.97 11.42
N SER A 392 11.76 -2.93 11.53
CA SER A 392 10.89 -2.31 10.52
C SER A 392 11.20 -0.82 10.35
N ALA A 393 11.45 -0.10 11.45
CA ALA A 393 11.77 1.32 11.41
C ALA A 393 13.08 1.59 10.65
N ILE A 394 14.13 0.81 10.92
CA ILE A 394 15.40 0.92 10.20
C ILE A 394 15.19 0.60 8.72
N TYR A 395 14.53 -0.50 8.42
CA TYR A 395 14.28 -0.95 7.06
C TYR A 395 13.46 0.07 6.24
N LEU A 396 12.33 0.56 6.79
CA LEU A 396 11.48 1.53 6.12
C LEU A 396 12.16 2.89 5.96
N THR A 397 12.97 3.29 6.94
CA THR A 397 13.74 4.54 6.86
C THR A 397 14.80 4.44 5.76
N LEU A 398 15.55 3.35 5.68
CA LEU A 398 16.56 3.15 4.62
C LEU A 398 15.93 3.22 3.22
N LEU A 399 14.76 2.58 3.03
CA LEU A 399 14.06 2.64 1.74
C LEU A 399 13.47 4.01 1.46
N GLY A 400 12.92 4.70 2.46
CA GLY A 400 12.32 6.02 2.30
C GLY A 400 13.35 7.12 2.00
N VAL A 401 14.54 7.01 2.58
CA VAL A 401 15.65 7.95 2.43
C VAL A 401 16.47 7.71 1.16
N LEU A 402 16.33 6.54 0.54
CA LEU A 402 17.16 6.13 -0.62
C LEU A 402 17.14 7.17 -1.75
N GLN A 403 15.95 7.62 -2.19
CA GLN A 403 15.80 8.58 -3.28
C GLN A 403 16.28 10.00 -2.89
N PRO A 404 15.85 10.58 -1.75
CA PRO A 404 16.33 11.88 -1.31
C PRO A 404 17.86 11.98 -1.23
N VAL A 405 18.52 10.97 -0.67
CA VAL A 405 19.99 10.92 -0.57
C VAL A 405 20.64 10.86 -1.95
N GLN A 406 20.11 10.08 -2.88
CA GLN A 406 20.64 10.03 -4.24
C GLN A 406 20.55 11.40 -4.93
N ILE A 407 19.47 12.14 -4.75
CA ILE A 407 19.31 13.49 -5.28
C ILE A 407 20.28 14.48 -4.60
N MET A 408 20.47 14.40 -3.27
CA MET A 408 21.46 15.20 -2.54
C MET A 408 22.88 14.94 -3.00
N LEU A 409 23.19 13.72 -3.47
CA LEU A 409 24.48 13.35 -4.08
C LEU A 409 24.63 13.82 -5.54
N GLY A 410 23.63 14.56 -6.07
CA GLY A 410 23.66 15.13 -7.41
C GLY A 410 23.20 14.20 -8.53
N LEU A 411 22.57 13.05 -8.21
CA LEU A 411 21.98 12.20 -9.22
C LEU A 411 20.65 12.80 -9.70
N PRO A 412 20.41 12.88 -11.01
CA PRO A 412 19.14 13.36 -11.56
C PRO A 412 17.98 12.45 -11.15
N ASP A 413 16.80 13.04 -10.94
CA ASP A 413 15.58 12.30 -10.52
C ASP A 413 15.22 11.16 -11.49
N ALA A 414 15.58 11.30 -12.76
CA ALA A 414 15.32 10.29 -13.81
C ALA A 414 15.95 8.92 -13.53
N ILE A 415 17.13 8.88 -12.90
CA ILE A 415 17.87 7.65 -12.62
C ILE A 415 17.86 7.24 -11.14
N THR A 416 17.19 8.01 -10.27
CA THR A 416 17.08 7.68 -8.86
C THR A 416 16.09 6.55 -8.60
N PHE A 417 16.40 5.72 -7.60
CA PHE A 417 15.51 4.64 -7.17
C PHE A 417 14.55 5.15 -6.09
N SER A 418 13.27 5.26 -6.45
CA SER A 418 12.23 5.54 -5.45
C SER A 418 11.94 4.27 -4.61
N GLY A 419 12.61 4.15 -3.47
CA GLY A 419 12.40 3.02 -2.57
C GLY A 419 10.95 2.94 -2.07
N THR A 420 10.27 4.08 -1.91
CA THR A 420 8.85 4.14 -1.54
C THR A 420 7.96 3.52 -2.62
N SER A 421 8.20 3.83 -3.90
CA SER A 421 7.43 3.25 -5.01
C SER A 421 7.65 1.74 -5.13
N VAL A 422 8.91 1.29 -4.97
CA VAL A 422 9.24 -0.15 -5.04
C VAL A 422 8.60 -0.94 -3.91
N ILE A 423 8.61 -0.40 -2.67
CA ILE A 423 7.97 -1.10 -1.54
C ILE A 423 6.45 -1.17 -1.72
N ILE A 424 5.80 -0.09 -2.20
CA ILE A 424 4.36 -0.09 -2.47
C ILE A 424 4.01 -1.14 -3.54
N LEU A 425 4.77 -1.17 -4.65
CA LEU A 425 4.57 -2.15 -5.71
C LEU A 425 4.69 -3.59 -5.22
N ALA A 426 5.81 -3.92 -4.58
CA ALA A 426 6.09 -5.28 -4.14
C ALA A 426 5.12 -5.74 -3.05
N THR A 427 4.89 -4.92 -2.02
CA THR A 427 4.05 -5.30 -0.89
C THR A 427 2.57 -5.42 -1.28
N THR A 428 2.04 -4.49 -2.09
CA THR A 428 0.64 -4.54 -2.56
C THR A 428 0.40 -5.77 -3.44
N ALA A 429 1.32 -6.07 -4.36
CA ALA A 429 1.24 -7.27 -5.19
C ALA A 429 1.24 -8.55 -4.35
N LEU A 430 2.17 -8.67 -3.40
CA LEU A 430 2.29 -9.83 -2.52
C LEU A 430 1.12 -9.97 -1.56
N GLU A 431 0.60 -8.86 -1.02
CA GLU A 431 -0.59 -8.86 -0.16
C GLU A 431 -1.81 -9.35 -0.93
N THR A 432 -2.01 -8.86 -2.14
CA THR A 432 -3.11 -9.30 -3.02
C THR A 432 -3.00 -10.79 -3.35
N LEU A 433 -1.79 -11.26 -3.69
CA LEU A 433 -1.54 -12.68 -3.94
C LEU A 433 -1.78 -13.53 -2.69
N SER A 434 -1.39 -13.07 -1.51
CA SER A 434 -1.63 -13.78 -0.24
C SER A 434 -3.11 -13.87 0.09
N GLN A 435 -3.89 -12.82 -0.16
CA GLN A 435 -5.35 -12.81 0.01
C GLN A 435 -6.04 -13.75 -0.98
N ILE A 436 -5.61 -13.79 -2.25
CA ILE A 436 -6.10 -14.75 -3.24
C ILE A 436 -5.86 -16.18 -2.76
N LYS A 437 -4.63 -16.46 -2.28
CA LYS A 437 -4.27 -17.78 -1.76
C LYS A 437 -5.11 -18.17 -0.54
N ALA A 438 -5.27 -17.28 0.43
CA ALA A 438 -6.05 -17.52 1.64
C ALA A 438 -7.53 -17.82 1.32
N ARG A 439 -8.15 -17.06 0.42
CA ARG A 439 -9.55 -17.29 -0.02
C ARG A 439 -9.71 -18.65 -0.70
N ARG A 440 -8.79 -18.99 -1.59
CA ARG A 440 -8.78 -20.30 -2.26
C ARG A 440 -8.66 -21.46 -1.27
N ASP A 441 -7.78 -21.34 -0.28
CA ASP A 441 -7.57 -22.42 0.70
C ASP A 441 -8.79 -22.54 1.64
N ALA A 442 -9.45 -21.43 1.98
CA ALA A 442 -10.72 -21.45 2.70
C ALA A 442 -11.84 -22.15 1.93
N GLU A 443 -11.99 -21.91 0.62
CA GLU A 443 -12.99 -22.60 -0.22
C GLU A 443 -12.73 -24.10 -0.32
N LYS A 444 -11.47 -24.51 -0.45
CA LYS A 444 -11.13 -25.95 -0.44
C LYS A 444 -11.59 -26.64 0.84
N ILE A 445 -11.43 -25.99 2.00
CA ILE A 445 -11.88 -26.52 3.29
C ILE A 445 -13.41 -26.65 3.31
N ILE A 446 -14.13 -25.63 2.82
CA ILE A 446 -15.61 -25.65 2.74
C ILE A 446 -16.10 -26.78 1.83
N VAL A 447 -15.50 -26.94 0.66
CA VAL A 447 -15.85 -28.02 -0.28
C VAL A 447 -15.57 -29.40 0.33
N LYS A 448 -14.43 -29.54 1.02
CA LYS A 448 -14.09 -30.81 1.71
C LYS A 448 -15.08 -31.10 2.83
N ARG A 449 -15.48 -30.13 3.64
CA ARG A 449 -16.52 -30.27 4.68
C ARG A 449 -17.88 -30.69 4.08
N LYS A 450 -18.31 -30.01 2.99
CA LYS A 450 -19.56 -30.36 2.30
C LYS A 450 -19.55 -31.83 1.77
N LYS A 451 -18.41 -32.29 1.22
CA LYS A 451 -18.25 -33.68 0.77
C LYS A 451 -18.34 -34.68 1.95
N ILE A 452 -17.68 -34.38 3.06
CA ILE A 452 -17.71 -35.20 4.26
C ILE A 452 -19.15 -35.28 4.81
N ASN A 453 -19.83 -34.14 4.97
CA ASN A 453 -21.22 -34.11 5.46
C ASN A 453 -22.18 -34.87 4.52
N LYS A 454 -21.99 -34.78 3.19
CA LYS A 454 -22.78 -35.56 2.23
C LYS A 454 -22.53 -37.06 2.34
N ASN A 455 -21.30 -37.45 2.61
CA ASN A 455 -20.96 -38.88 2.82
C ASN A 455 -21.53 -39.39 4.14
N ILE A 456 -21.50 -38.63 5.22
CA ILE A 456 -22.11 -38.95 6.52
C ILE A 456 -23.65 -39.09 6.36
N ALA A 457 -24.29 -38.15 5.66
CA ALA A 457 -25.74 -38.21 5.40
C ALA A 457 -26.12 -39.45 4.60
N LYS A 458 -25.33 -39.83 3.57
CA LYS A 458 -25.53 -41.06 2.80
C LYS A 458 -25.34 -42.34 3.66
N SER A 459 -24.33 -42.35 4.53
CA SER A 459 -24.06 -43.46 5.44
C SER A 459 -25.19 -43.65 6.48
N ASN A 460 -25.77 -42.51 6.97
CA ASN A 460 -26.89 -42.60 7.91
C ASN A 460 -28.20 -43.06 7.22
N THR A 461 -28.44 -42.64 5.96
CA THR A 461 -29.59 -43.11 5.19
C THR A 461 -29.47 -44.62 4.83
N SER A 462 -28.27 -45.10 4.52
CA SER A 462 -28.07 -46.53 4.28
C SER A 462 -28.28 -47.37 5.55
N LYS A 463 -27.85 -46.91 6.71
CA LYS A 463 -28.06 -47.57 8.00
C LYS A 463 -29.53 -47.54 8.47
N LEU A 464 -30.30 -46.53 8.10
CA LEU A 464 -31.76 -46.50 8.35
C LEU A 464 -32.49 -47.50 7.46
N ASN A 465 -32.15 -47.59 6.18
CA ASN A 465 -32.73 -48.58 5.26
C ASN A 465 -32.41 -50.03 5.64
N GLU A 466 -31.22 -50.32 6.21
CA GLU A 466 -30.90 -51.67 6.73
C GLU A 466 -31.71 -52.02 7.99
N LYS A 467 -32.04 -51.04 8.84
CA LYS A 467 -32.89 -51.28 10.02
C LYS A 467 -34.37 -51.53 9.67
N ASP A 468 -34.86 -50.89 8.60
CA ASP A 468 -36.25 -51.07 8.13
C ASP A 468 -36.46 -52.37 7.35
N LEU A 469 -35.38 -53.10 6.98
CA LEU A 469 -35.42 -54.42 6.34
C LEU A 469 -35.40 -55.56 7.34
N LEU A 470 -35.35 -55.29 8.64
CA LEU A 470 -35.29 -56.31 9.72
C LEU A 470 -36.62 -56.49 10.50
N TRP A 471 -37.74 -55.97 9.95
CA TRP A 471 -39.10 -56.16 10.49
C TRP A 471 -40.00 -56.72 9.40
#